data_3f0c1e4754c194791e4e62d6157fea0f
#
_entry.id   3f0c1e4754c194791e4e62d6157fea0f
#
_cell.length_a   1.000
_cell.length_b   1.000
_cell.length_c   1.000
_cell.angle_alpha   90.00
_cell.angle_beta   90.00
_cell.angle_gamma   90.00
#
_symmetry.space_group_name_H-M   'P 1'
#
loop_
_entity.id
_entity.type
_entity.pdbx_description
1 polymer ?
#
loop_
_entity_poly.entity_id
_entity_poly.type
_entity_poly.pdbx_seq_one_letter_code
_entity_poly.pdbx_strand_id
1 'polypeptide(L)'
;MANHIRQQIRERVGTVLTGLTTTGNNVFETRVYPLENTNLPALVIYTKDETSEPLVISTDRVMSRELELIVEIYVKQTSNFDDEVDKICKEVEIAISADTTINGLAKDCFLQSTSIEYNTEGEKPLTFASLTFLTNYYVNETRPDIAV
;
A
#
# COMPACT_ATOMS: atom_id res chain seq x y z
N MET A 1 3.31 22.68 9.11
CA MET A 1 2.01 22.04 8.85
C MET A 1 2.25 20.61 8.44
N ALA A 2 1.53 19.67 9.04
CA ALA A 2 1.70 18.25 8.69
C ALA A 2 1.08 17.97 7.31
N ASN A 3 1.55 16.90 6.66
CA ASN A 3 0.99 16.44 5.40
C ASN A 3 -0.39 15.82 5.62
N HIS A 4 -1.17 15.73 4.57
CA HIS A 4 -2.46 15.02 4.60
C HIS A 4 -2.28 13.61 5.19
N ILE A 5 -3.22 13.17 6.01
CA ILE A 5 -3.12 11.83 6.65
C ILE A 5 -2.91 10.73 5.61
N ARG A 6 -3.57 10.82 4.46
CA ARG A 6 -3.39 9.86 3.37
C ARG A 6 -1.92 9.74 2.95
N GLN A 7 -1.21 10.85 2.87
CA GLN A 7 0.22 10.84 2.57
C GLN A 7 1.03 10.23 3.71
N GLN A 8 0.70 10.59 4.94
CA GLN A 8 1.37 10.03 6.13
C GLN A 8 1.19 8.51 6.20
N ILE A 9 0.00 8.01 5.87
CA ILE A 9 -0.29 6.57 5.81
C ILE A 9 0.61 5.90 4.77
N ARG A 10 0.67 6.46 3.56
CA ARG A 10 1.51 5.90 2.50
C ARG A 10 2.98 5.85 2.91
N GLU A 11 3.47 6.93 3.49
CA GLU A 11 4.86 7.01 3.94
C GLU A 11 5.16 6.00 5.06
N ARG A 12 4.24 5.85 6.00
CA ARG A 12 4.41 4.88 7.08
C ARG A 12 4.41 3.45 6.56
N VAL A 13 3.51 3.14 5.63
CA VAL A 13 3.48 1.80 5.02
C VAL A 13 4.77 1.54 4.24
N GLY A 14 5.29 2.55 3.54
CA GLY A 14 6.59 2.44 2.88
C GLY A 14 7.71 2.09 3.86
N THR A 15 7.71 2.70 5.02
CA THR A 15 8.69 2.40 6.08
C THR A 15 8.52 0.97 6.61
N VAL A 16 7.28 0.56 6.87
CA VAL A 16 6.98 -0.79 7.40
C VAL A 16 7.41 -1.87 6.41
N LEU A 17 7.24 -1.62 5.11
CA LEU A 17 7.56 -2.59 4.08
C LEU A 17 9.02 -2.55 3.60
N THR A 18 9.81 -1.59 4.05
CA THR A 18 11.23 -1.53 3.72
C THR A 18 12.00 -2.51 4.59
N GLY A 19 12.87 -3.29 3.97
CA GLY A 19 13.72 -4.23 4.69
C GLY A 19 13.15 -5.64 4.81
N LEU A 20 12.10 -5.96 4.06
CA LEU A 20 11.58 -7.33 4.01
C LEU A 20 12.62 -8.27 3.38
N THR A 21 12.55 -9.54 3.73
CA THR A 21 13.58 -10.52 3.36
C THR A 21 13.78 -10.61 1.84
N THR A 22 12.71 -10.61 1.06
CA THR A 22 12.79 -10.83 -0.39
C THR A 22 13.00 -9.55 -1.17
N THR A 23 12.30 -8.47 -0.82
CA THR A 23 12.34 -7.20 -1.57
C THR A 23 13.35 -6.21 -1.04
N GLY A 24 13.75 -6.33 0.23
CA GLY A 24 14.75 -5.45 0.83
C GLY A 24 14.35 -3.99 0.76
N ASN A 25 15.23 -3.18 0.19
CA ASN A 25 15.03 -1.73 0.08
C ASN A 25 14.39 -1.31 -1.25
N ASN A 26 13.96 -2.24 -2.07
CA ASN A 26 13.30 -1.93 -3.35
C ASN A 26 11.82 -1.61 -3.12
N VAL A 27 11.58 -0.51 -2.44
CA VAL A 27 10.23 -0.03 -2.08
C VAL A 27 10.09 1.40 -2.59
N PHE A 28 9.07 1.63 -3.42
CA PHE A 28 8.86 2.90 -4.10
C PHE A 28 7.46 3.42 -3.85
N GLU A 29 7.34 4.68 -3.48
CA GLU A 29 6.08 5.34 -3.14
C GLU A 29 5.56 6.19 -4.30
N THR A 30 5.76 5.74 -5.53
CA THR A 30 5.33 6.46 -6.73
C THR A 30 4.77 5.47 -7.75
N ARG A 31 3.76 5.91 -8.49
CA ARG A 31 3.15 5.11 -9.56
C ARG A 31 4.02 5.03 -10.81
N VAL A 32 4.85 6.04 -11.02
CA VAL A 32 5.70 6.12 -12.21
C VAL A 32 7.13 5.80 -11.80
N TYR A 33 7.54 4.60 -12.11
CA TYR A 33 8.87 4.14 -11.75
C TYR A 33 9.44 3.27 -12.87
N PRO A 34 10.65 3.59 -13.38
CA PRO A 34 11.29 2.71 -14.34
C PRO A 34 11.80 1.46 -13.64
N LEU A 35 11.12 0.34 -13.87
CA LEU A 35 11.51 -0.94 -13.30
C LEU A 35 12.68 -1.52 -14.09
N GLU A 36 13.82 -1.57 -13.45
CA GLU A 36 15.01 -2.18 -14.02
C GLU A 36 15.29 -3.51 -13.34
N ASN A 37 16.00 -4.40 -14.04
CA ASN A 37 16.33 -5.71 -13.48
C ASN A 37 17.07 -5.64 -12.15
N THR A 38 17.84 -4.58 -11.93
CA THR A 38 18.59 -4.38 -10.70
C THR A 38 17.70 -4.00 -9.52
N ASN A 39 16.47 -3.57 -9.80
CA ASN A 39 15.52 -3.12 -8.78
C ASN A 39 14.40 -4.14 -8.51
N LEU A 40 14.53 -5.35 -9.02
CA LEU A 40 13.54 -6.40 -8.84
C LEU A 40 14.08 -7.48 -7.90
N PRO A 41 13.23 -8.12 -7.12
CA PRO A 41 11.80 -7.82 -6.94
C PRO A 41 11.59 -6.49 -6.22
N ALA A 42 10.47 -5.83 -6.51
CA ALA A 42 10.18 -4.50 -5.99
C ALA A 42 8.74 -4.37 -5.53
N LEU A 43 8.52 -3.44 -4.60
CA LEU A 43 7.21 -3.03 -4.14
C LEU A 43 6.96 -1.60 -4.56
N VAL A 44 5.77 -1.32 -5.09
CA VAL A 44 5.31 0.02 -5.40
C VAL A 44 4.05 0.28 -4.58
N ILE A 45 4.06 1.35 -3.81
CA ILE A 45 2.97 1.70 -2.89
C ILE A 45 2.34 3.00 -3.33
N TYR A 46 1.02 2.98 -3.47
CA TYR A 46 0.28 4.20 -3.77
C TYR A 46 -1.14 4.12 -3.20
N THR A 47 -1.78 5.28 -3.12
CA THR A 47 -3.19 5.38 -2.72
C THR A 47 -4.04 5.59 -3.97
N LYS A 48 -5.22 5.00 -3.98
CA LYS A 48 -6.13 5.09 -5.12
C LYS A 48 -7.39 5.83 -4.74
N ASP A 49 -8.52 5.15 -4.67
CA ASP A 49 -9.79 5.79 -4.40
C ASP A 49 -10.03 5.90 -2.89
N GLU A 50 -10.76 6.93 -2.51
CA GLU A 50 -11.11 7.18 -1.12
C GLU A 50 -12.54 7.65 -1.04
N THR A 51 -13.32 7.06 -0.14
CA THR A 51 -14.67 7.50 0.16
C THR A 51 -14.69 8.14 1.54
N SER A 52 -15.56 9.13 1.72
CA SER A 52 -15.67 9.86 2.98
C SER A 52 -17.11 9.91 3.42
N GLU A 53 -17.34 9.74 4.71
CA GLU A 53 -18.65 9.74 5.31
C GLU A 53 -18.60 10.50 6.64
N PRO A 54 -19.54 11.44 6.89
CA PRO A 54 -19.56 12.12 8.17
C PRO A 54 -20.03 11.18 9.28
N LEU A 55 -19.36 11.25 10.43
CA LEU A 55 -19.77 10.50 11.62
C LEU A 55 -20.79 11.24 12.46
N VAL A 56 -20.80 12.57 12.35
CA VAL A 56 -21.72 13.42 13.09
C VAL A 56 -22.24 14.52 12.17
N ILE A 57 -23.48 14.98 12.44
CA ILE A 57 -24.06 16.11 11.72
C ILE A 57 -23.88 17.36 12.56
N SER A 58 -22.81 18.10 12.30
CA SER A 58 -22.49 19.35 13.00
C SER A 58 -21.48 20.14 12.19
N THR A 59 -21.19 21.35 12.62
CA THR A 59 -20.01 22.07 12.11
C THR A 59 -18.77 21.37 12.63
N ASP A 60 -17.67 21.44 11.89
CA ASP A 60 -16.43 20.73 12.22
C ASP A 60 -16.65 19.22 12.35
N ARG A 61 -17.22 18.62 11.31
CA ARG A 61 -17.54 17.21 11.31
C ARG A 61 -16.30 16.34 11.35
N VAL A 62 -16.38 15.26 12.11
CA VAL A 62 -15.42 14.17 12.02
C VAL A 62 -15.87 13.27 10.86
N MET A 63 -14.95 13.06 9.95
CA MET A 63 -15.18 12.23 8.75
C MET A 63 -14.51 10.88 8.93
N SER A 64 -15.26 9.83 8.60
CA SER A 64 -14.70 8.50 8.43
C SER A 64 -14.31 8.33 6.98
N ARG A 65 -13.08 7.97 6.72
CA ARG A 65 -12.58 7.78 5.36
C ARG A 65 -12.10 6.35 5.16
N GLU A 66 -12.47 5.81 4.01
CA GLU A 66 -12.01 4.50 3.58
C GLU A 66 -11.12 4.68 2.37
N LEU A 67 -9.85 4.36 2.54
CA LEU A 67 -8.81 4.57 1.56
C LEU A 67 -8.36 3.24 0.99
N GLU A 68 -8.30 3.15 -0.33
CA GLU A 68 -7.67 2.02 -0.99
C GLU A 68 -6.16 2.28 -1.07
N LEU A 69 -5.42 1.50 -0.30
CA LEU A 69 -3.95 1.49 -0.32
C LEU A 69 -3.50 0.31 -1.16
N ILE A 70 -2.77 0.59 -2.21
CA ILE A 70 -2.34 -0.44 -3.16
C ILE A 70 -0.86 -0.73 -2.96
N VAL A 71 -0.53 -2.00 -2.84
CA VAL A 71 0.86 -2.47 -2.86
C VAL A 71 1.00 -3.36 -4.09
N GLU A 72 1.76 -2.90 -5.05
CA GLU A 72 2.06 -3.69 -6.25
C GLU A 72 3.40 -4.37 -6.06
N ILE A 73 3.45 -5.64 -6.43
CA ILE A 73 4.64 -6.49 -6.34
C ILE A 73 5.08 -6.81 -7.74
N TYR A 74 6.33 -6.50 -8.07
CA TYR A 74 6.91 -6.78 -9.37
C TYR A 74 8.05 -7.77 -9.23
N VAL A 75 7.97 -8.87 -9.97
CA VAL A 75 9.01 -9.89 -9.96
C VAL A 75 9.46 -10.20 -11.39
N LYS A 76 10.73 -10.56 -11.50
CA LYS A 76 11.27 -11.09 -12.76
C LYS A 76 10.64 -12.44 -13.05
N GLN A 77 10.25 -12.66 -14.29
CA GLN A 77 9.78 -13.98 -14.69
C GLN A 77 10.96 -14.97 -14.73
N THR A 78 10.92 -15.89 -13.80
CA THR A 78 11.80 -17.05 -13.74
C THR A 78 10.92 -18.29 -13.65
N SER A 79 11.50 -19.47 -13.59
CA SER A 79 10.71 -20.71 -13.47
C SER A 79 9.88 -20.79 -12.20
N ASN A 80 10.20 -19.97 -11.16
CA ASN A 80 9.54 -20.01 -9.86
C ASN A 80 8.82 -18.70 -9.52
N PHE A 81 8.34 -17.97 -10.54
CA PHE A 81 7.80 -16.63 -10.28
C PHE A 81 6.51 -16.65 -9.42
N ASP A 82 5.67 -17.69 -9.55
CA ASP A 82 4.46 -17.82 -8.72
C ASP A 82 4.81 -17.99 -7.24
N ASP A 83 5.79 -18.85 -6.96
CA ASP A 83 6.25 -19.09 -5.61
C ASP A 83 6.88 -17.82 -5.02
N GLU A 84 7.61 -17.07 -5.83
CA GLU A 84 8.23 -15.82 -5.40
C GLU A 84 7.20 -14.75 -5.11
N VAL A 85 6.18 -14.61 -5.96
CA VAL A 85 5.06 -13.67 -5.72
C VAL A 85 4.35 -14.01 -4.42
N ASP A 86 4.02 -15.29 -4.21
CA ASP A 86 3.32 -15.73 -3.00
C ASP A 86 4.16 -15.48 -1.74
N LYS A 87 5.47 -15.68 -1.83
CA LYS A 87 6.39 -15.43 -0.73
C LYS A 87 6.42 -13.94 -0.37
N ILE A 88 6.48 -13.06 -1.35
CA ILE A 88 6.46 -11.63 -1.14
C ILE A 88 5.11 -11.18 -0.58
N CYS A 89 4.01 -11.69 -1.12
CA CYS A 89 2.67 -11.41 -0.59
C CYS A 89 2.58 -11.78 0.89
N LYS A 90 3.09 -12.94 1.26
CA LYS A 90 3.12 -13.39 2.66
C LYS A 90 3.89 -12.39 3.53
N GLU A 91 5.07 -11.96 3.09
CA GLU A 91 5.89 -11.01 3.86
C GLU A 91 5.17 -9.68 4.04
N VAL A 92 4.52 -9.17 2.97
CA VAL A 92 3.76 -7.92 3.01
C VAL A 92 2.56 -8.04 3.96
N GLU A 93 1.78 -9.11 3.82
CA GLU A 93 0.60 -9.32 4.65
C GLU A 93 0.95 -9.42 6.13
N ILE A 94 2.01 -10.14 6.46
CA ILE A 94 2.48 -10.26 7.85
C ILE A 94 2.93 -8.90 8.38
N ALA A 95 3.70 -8.15 7.60
CA ALA A 95 4.21 -6.85 8.04
C ALA A 95 3.08 -5.85 8.30
N ILE A 96 2.08 -5.78 7.42
CA ILE A 96 0.95 -4.86 7.61
C ILE A 96 0.04 -5.32 8.75
N SER A 97 -0.17 -6.62 8.90
CA SER A 97 -1.00 -7.14 9.99
C SER A 97 -0.41 -6.87 11.37
N ALA A 98 0.88 -6.62 11.44
CA ALA A 98 1.54 -6.25 12.70
C ALA A 98 1.37 -4.77 13.05
N ASP A 99 0.85 -3.95 12.13
CA ASP A 99 0.66 -2.51 12.34
C ASP A 99 -0.64 -2.04 11.67
N THR A 100 -1.77 -2.62 12.09
CA THR A 100 -3.08 -2.37 11.47
C THR A 100 -3.60 -0.96 11.71
N THR A 101 -3.12 -0.27 12.73
CA THR A 101 -3.48 1.13 12.98
C THR A 101 -2.52 2.10 12.31
N ILE A 102 -1.52 1.60 11.62
CA ILE A 102 -0.52 2.39 10.89
C ILE A 102 0.04 3.49 11.78
N ASN A 103 0.67 3.03 12.88
CA ASN A 103 1.27 3.90 13.89
C ASN A 103 0.26 4.91 14.48
N GLY A 104 -1.00 4.51 14.62
CA GLY A 104 -2.05 5.37 15.18
C GLY A 104 -2.71 6.32 14.19
N LEU A 105 -2.32 6.31 12.93
CA LEU A 105 -2.92 7.16 11.91
C LEU A 105 -4.29 6.64 11.46
N ALA A 106 -4.50 5.33 11.52
CA ALA A 106 -5.71 4.68 11.03
C ALA A 106 -6.42 3.94 12.17
N LYS A 107 -7.69 3.66 11.96
CA LYS A 107 -8.49 2.84 12.88
C LYS A 107 -8.30 1.36 12.56
N ASP A 108 -8.15 1.03 11.29
CA ASP A 108 -7.95 -0.35 10.84
C ASP A 108 -7.37 -0.37 9.44
N CYS A 109 -6.69 -1.44 9.11
CA CYS A 109 -6.15 -1.69 7.79
C CYS A 109 -6.15 -3.20 7.57
N PHE A 110 -6.82 -3.67 6.53
CA PHE A 110 -6.87 -5.08 6.22
C PHE A 110 -6.82 -5.33 4.72
N LEU A 111 -6.38 -6.52 4.35
CA LEU A 111 -6.32 -6.93 2.95
C LEU A 111 -7.74 -7.17 2.43
N GLN A 112 -8.13 -6.45 1.39
CA GLN A 112 -9.44 -6.57 0.76
C GLN A 112 -9.41 -7.50 -0.44
N SER A 113 -8.39 -7.40 -1.28
CA SER A 113 -8.30 -8.20 -2.49
C SER A 113 -6.85 -8.38 -2.94
N THR A 114 -6.63 -9.45 -3.67
CA THR A 114 -5.34 -9.75 -4.29
C THR A 114 -5.60 -10.08 -5.76
N SER A 115 -4.84 -9.44 -6.64
CA SER A 115 -4.90 -9.70 -8.08
C SER A 115 -3.50 -10.03 -8.55
N ILE A 116 -3.35 -11.13 -9.29
CA ILE A 116 -2.07 -11.54 -9.84
C ILE A 116 -2.19 -11.46 -11.35
N GLU A 117 -1.33 -10.68 -11.98
CA GLU A 117 -1.32 -10.51 -13.41
C GLU A 117 -0.02 -10.99 -14.01
N TYR A 118 -0.13 -11.47 -15.24
CA TYR A 118 0.94 -12.10 -15.96
C TYR A 118 1.11 -11.38 -17.28
N ASN A 119 2.20 -10.66 -17.44
CA ASN A 119 2.47 -9.94 -18.68
C ASN A 119 3.50 -10.70 -19.50
N THR A 120 3.05 -11.25 -20.63
CA THR A 120 3.92 -11.98 -21.57
C THR A 120 4.38 -11.14 -22.75
N GLU A 121 3.97 -9.86 -22.80
CA GLU A 121 4.37 -8.96 -23.88
C GLU A 121 5.69 -8.28 -23.56
N GLY A 122 6.55 -8.18 -24.55
CA GLY A 122 7.83 -7.50 -24.43
C GLY A 122 9.03 -8.44 -24.23
N GLU A 123 10.23 -7.86 -24.28
CA GLU A 123 11.50 -8.60 -24.17
C GLU A 123 11.79 -9.08 -22.74
N LYS A 124 11.13 -8.46 -21.73
CA LYS A 124 11.32 -8.80 -20.32
C LYS A 124 9.96 -8.99 -19.68
N PRO A 125 9.42 -10.20 -19.75
CA PRO A 125 8.12 -10.47 -19.12
C PRO A 125 8.21 -10.27 -17.62
N LEU A 126 7.27 -9.49 -17.08
CA LEU A 126 7.15 -9.24 -15.66
C LEU A 126 5.86 -9.87 -15.15
N THR A 127 5.94 -10.50 -14.00
CA THR A 127 4.76 -10.89 -13.26
C THR A 127 4.56 -9.87 -12.16
N PHE A 128 3.32 -9.42 -11.99
CA PHE A 128 3.03 -8.53 -10.89
C PHE A 128 1.74 -8.91 -10.18
N ALA A 129 1.72 -8.64 -8.89
CA ALA A 129 0.55 -8.80 -8.06
C ALA A 129 0.17 -7.43 -7.50
N SER A 130 -1.12 -7.26 -7.27
CA SER A 130 -1.67 -6.04 -6.68
C SER A 130 -2.44 -6.42 -5.44
N LEU A 131 -1.99 -5.94 -4.29
CA LEU A 131 -2.66 -6.12 -3.01
C LEU A 131 -3.40 -4.83 -2.69
N THR A 132 -4.72 -4.92 -2.52
CA THR A 132 -5.54 -3.78 -2.12
C THR A 132 -5.87 -3.90 -0.64
N PHE A 133 -5.38 -2.95 0.15
CA PHE A 133 -5.69 -2.84 1.57
C PHE A 133 -6.71 -1.75 1.78
N LEU A 134 -7.78 -2.07 2.48
CA LEU A 134 -8.76 -1.06 2.85
C LEU A 134 -8.33 -0.48 4.19
N THR A 135 -8.10 0.84 4.20
CA THR A 135 -7.60 1.55 5.37
C THR A 135 -8.65 2.56 5.81
N ASN A 136 -9.15 2.40 7.02
CA ASN A 136 -10.12 3.32 7.59
C ASN A 136 -9.43 4.27 8.55
N TYR A 137 -9.65 5.57 8.36
CA TYR A 137 -9.11 6.58 9.26
C TYR A 137 -10.11 7.72 9.45
N TYR A 138 -9.95 8.44 10.56
CA TYR A 138 -10.83 9.55 10.90
C TYR A 138 -10.05 10.85 10.90
N VAL A 139 -10.66 11.88 10.37
CA VAL A 139 -10.12 13.25 10.43
C VAL A 139 -11.26 14.22 10.66
N ASN A 140 -10.95 15.37 11.26
CA ASN A 140 -11.88 16.49 11.24
C ASN A 140 -11.83 17.10 9.83
N GLU A 141 -12.98 17.46 9.28
CA GLU A 141 -13.04 18.02 7.92
C GLU A 141 -12.20 19.28 7.73
N THR A 142 -11.93 20.00 8.82
CA THR A 142 -11.11 21.21 8.79
C THR A 142 -9.61 20.92 8.96
N ARG A 143 -9.26 19.70 9.38
CA ARG A 143 -7.87 19.33 9.65
C ARG A 143 -7.57 17.93 9.12
N PRO A 144 -7.50 17.77 7.78
CA PRO A 144 -7.18 16.46 7.18
C PRO A 144 -5.73 16.02 7.36
N ASP A 145 -4.95 16.82 8.06
CA ASP A 145 -3.56 16.56 8.41
C ASP A 145 -3.40 15.96 9.81
N ILE A 146 -4.47 15.83 10.56
CA ILE A 146 -4.43 15.30 11.93
C ILE A 146 -5.42 14.13 12.07
N ALA A 147 -4.91 12.97 12.43
CA ALA A 147 -5.75 11.81 12.72
C ALA A 147 -6.49 12.00 14.05
N VAL A 148 -7.75 11.61 14.06
CA VAL A 148 -8.61 11.75 15.23
C VAL A 148 -8.85 10.40 15.92
#